data_7ed95316af89365a26a24604db6e94ae
#
_entry.id   7ed95316af89365a26a24604db6e94ae
#
_cell.length_a   1.000
_cell.length_b   1.000
_cell.length_c   1.000
_cell.angle_alpha   90.00
_cell.angle_beta   90.00
_cell.angle_gamma   90.00
#
_symmetry.space_group_name_H-M   'P 1'
#
loop_
_entity.id
_entity.type
_entity.pdbx_description
1 polymer ?
#
loop_
_entity_poly.entity_id
_entity_poly.type
_entity_poly.pdbx_seq_one_letter_code
_entity_poly.pdbx_strand_id
1 'polypeptide(L)'
;VGHRAWLLLSAPTHESEHDDDRTSDRGEGLTTPMRLDAIQAQQVLVNGQFRPATLTLDDGRVTAVGPLDDVPAGEVHRVPDTAYVVPGVVDTHVHVNEPGRTEWEGFSSATRAAVLGGVTTLVDMPLNSVPPTTTLEGLAAKRAAAQGQLAVDVGFWGGAVPGNVADLEPLWDAGVFGFKCFLSPSGVEEFPPLDRAEFDAALAEVARLDALMIVHAEDAAILDSTPAPGSRAYRDFVLSRPDASEVSAIRQVVDGARETGARVHVLHLSSARAIDLIADARAEGLPLTVETCPHYLTFSAETIPDAAPEFKCCPPIRDAGNREALWQALQEGLVDCIVSDHSPSTVEEKLKGDGDLQQAWGGVSGLQVGFAVLAHEARLRGIPLERLSRWMSTSTADLVGLSRKGRIAVGADADLAVYDPAVELHVEAARLAHRNPISAYDGLRLAGRVVSTVVRGELVDVDQVYHRHGRQLERPSS
;
A
#
# COMPACT_ATOMS: atom_id res chain seq x y z
N VAL A 1 5.92 18.19 63.21
CA VAL A 1 4.86 17.90 64.20
C VAL A 1 3.67 17.29 63.45
N GLY A 2 3.36 16.02 63.75
CA GLY A 2 2.08 15.42 63.36
C GLY A 2 2.21 14.08 62.60
N HIS A 3 2.60 13.02 63.35
CA HIS A 3 2.38 11.61 62.96
C HIS A 3 0.87 11.32 62.91
N ARG A 4 0.43 10.59 61.90
CA ARG A 4 -0.75 9.69 62.03
C ARG A 4 -0.49 8.40 61.26
N ALA A 5 -0.36 7.32 62.07
CA ALA A 5 -0.40 5.94 61.68
C ALA A 5 -1.83 5.55 61.22
N TRP A 6 -1.93 4.65 60.24
CA TRP A 6 -3.16 3.90 59.93
C TRP A 6 -2.92 2.41 60.03
N LEU A 7 -3.81 1.82 60.81
CA LEU A 7 -3.86 0.43 61.25
C LEU A 7 -4.15 -0.52 60.06
N LEU A 8 -3.48 -1.66 60.12
CA LEU A 8 -3.84 -2.91 59.46
C LEU A 8 -5.17 -3.45 59.97
N LEU A 9 -6.08 -3.79 59.08
CA LEU A 9 -7.21 -4.68 59.38
C LEU A 9 -7.16 -5.84 58.39
N SER A 10 -7.00 -7.02 58.99
CA SER A 10 -6.94 -8.35 58.39
C SER A 10 -8.29 -8.78 57.80
N ALA A 11 -8.22 -9.54 56.68
CA ALA A 11 -9.30 -10.25 56.01
C ALA A 11 -9.86 -11.41 56.82
N PRO A 12 -11.04 -11.91 56.48
CA PRO A 12 -11.34 -13.31 56.61
C PRO A 12 -11.37 -14.03 55.24
N THR A 13 -10.71 -15.19 55.26
CA THR A 13 -10.78 -16.25 54.29
C THR A 13 -12.17 -16.85 54.20
N HIS A 14 -12.73 -16.96 53.01
CA HIS A 14 -13.79 -17.92 52.71
C HIS A 14 -13.34 -18.75 51.50
N GLU A 15 -13.05 -20.00 51.79
CA GLU A 15 -13.05 -21.09 50.83
C GLU A 15 -14.50 -21.41 50.46
N SER A 16 -14.81 -21.56 49.20
CA SER A 16 -15.93 -22.35 48.70
C SER A 16 -15.60 -22.87 47.31
N GLU A 17 -15.49 -24.18 47.31
CA GLU A 17 -15.64 -25.21 46.32
C GLU A 17 -16.04 -24.88 44.91
N HIS A 18 -15.31 -25.51 44.00
CA HIS A 18 -15.64 -26.09 42.69
C HIS A 18 -17.04 -25.75 42.13
N ASP A 19 -17.01 -25.08 40.98
CA ASP A 19 -17.81 -25.54 39.86
C ASP A 19 -17.00 -25.43 38.57
N ASP A 20 -16.63 -26.62 38.12
CA ASP A 20 -15.96 -26.91 36.87
C ASP A 20 -17.03 -26.89 35.78
N ASP A 21 -16.59 -26.60 34.54
CA ASP A 21 -17.35 -26.88 33.33
C ASP A 21 -18.34 -25.81 32.84
N ARG A 22 -17.77 -24.81 32.10
CA ARG A 22 -18.37 -24.28 30.87
C ARG A 22 -17.29 -23.63 30.00
N THR A 23 -16.41 -24.41 29.41
CA THR A 23 -15.82 -24.06 28.11
C THR A 23 -16.98 -24.09 27.11
N SER A 24 -17.62 -22.94 26.94
CA SER A 24 -18.49 -22.72 25.80
C SER A 24 -17.61 -22.67 24.56
N ASP A 25 -17.47 -23.81 23.95
CA ASP A 25 -17.14 -23.99 22.53
C ASP A 25 -18.15 -23.12 21.73
N ARG A 26 -17.83 -21.82 21.56
CA ARG A 26 -18.44 -21.04 20.50
C ARG A 26 -17.81 -21.55 19.22
N GLY A 27 -18.39 -22.62 18.70
CA GLY A 27 -18.18 -23.02 17.33
C GLY A 27 -18.34 -21.79 16.46
N GLU A 28 -17.20 -21.23 16.01
CA GLU A 28 -17.15 -20.25 14.93
C GLU A 28 -17.79 -20.92 13.72
N GLY A 29 -19.08 -20.72 13.56
CA GLY A 29 -19.78 -21.05 12.34
C GLY A 29 -19.15 -20.18 11.24
N LEU A 30 -18.22 -20.76 10.49
CA LEU A 30 -17.72 -20.20 9.25
C LEU A 30 -18.94 -19.89 8.37
N THR A 31 -19.39 -18.64 8.36
CA THR A 31 -20.43 -18.23 7.42
C THR A 31 -19.84 -18.37 6.01
N THR A 32 -20.54 -19.08 5.14
CA THR A 32 -20.11 -19.23 3.74
C THR A 32 -20.02 -17.83 3.11
N PRO A 33 -18.93 -17.50 2.39
CA PRO A 33 -18.82 -16.22 1.70
C PRO A 33 -20.05 -15.94 0.84
N MET A 34 -20.57 -14.72 0.87
CA MET A 34 -21.72 -14.33 0.04
C MET A 34 -21.23 -14.08 -1.39
N ARG A 35 -21.43 -15.07 -2.25
CA ARG A 35 -21.18 -14.94 -3.69
C ARG A 35 -22.33 -14.17 -4.33
N LEU A 36 -22.00 -13.13 -5.07
CA LEU A 36 -22.98 -12.29 -5.75
C LEU A 36 -23.19 -12.75 -7.18
N ASP A 37 -24.45 -12.72 -7.64
CA ASP A 37 -24.81 -12.87 -9.03
C ASP A 37 -24.89 -11.51 -9.73
N ALA A 38 -25.14 -10.41 -8.97
CA ALA A 38 -25.11 -9.07 -9.51
C ALA A 38 -24.83 -7.98 -8.45
N ILE A 39 -24.40 -6.82 -8.97
CA ILE A 39 -24.33 -5.55 -8.22
C ILE A 39 -25.13 -4.51 -8.97
N GLN A 40 -26.02 -3.82 -8.25
CA GLN A 40 -26.88 -2.77 -8.80
C GLN A 40 -26.59 -1.45 -8.09
N ALA A 41 -26.27 -0.39 -8.87
CA ALA A 41 -25.98 0.93 -8.31
C ALA A 41 -26.33 2.07 -9.28
N GLN A 42 -26.67 3.25 -8.71
CA GLN A 42 -26.90 4.48 -9.46
C GLN A 42 -25.59 5.07 -10.03
N GLN A 43 -24.46 4.77 -9.38
CA GLN A 43 -23.15 5.32 -9.71
C GLN A 43 -22.12 4.20 -9.86
N VAL A 44 -22.02 3.63 -11.07
CA VAL A 44 -21.02 2.61 -11.44
C VAL A 44 -20.01 3.23 -12.40
N LEU A 45 -18.73 3.15 -12.09
CA LEU A 45 -17.66 3.66 -12.96
C LEU A 45 -17.41 2.73 -14.14
N VAL A 46 -18.00 3.04 -15.28
CA VAL A 46 -17.87 2.27 -16.53
C VAL A 46 -17.25 3.13 -17.60
N ASN A 47 -16.17 2.68 -18.22
CA ASN A 47 -15.47 3.41 -19.27
C ASN A 47 -15.10 4.86 -18.88
N GLY A 48 -14.68 5.04 -17.62
CA GLY A 48 -14.23 6.34 -17.10
C GLY A 48 -15.36 7.33 -16.75
N GLN A 49 -16.62 6.89 -16.72
CA GLN A 49 -17.77 7.72 -16.35
C GLN A 49 -18.71 6.99 -15.39
N PHE A 50 -19.25 7.72 -14.42
CA PHE A 50 -20.30 7.19 -13.56
C PHE A 50 -21.66 7.18 -14.26
N ARG A 51 -22.37 6.06 -14.15
CA ARG A 51 -23.72 5.91 -14.66
C ARG A 51 -24.50 4.84 -13.89
N PRO A 52 -25.85 4.88 -13.92
CA PRO A 52 -26.66 3.78 -13.42
C PRO A 52 -26.38 2.49 -14.20
N ALA A 53 -26.13 1.39 -13.47
CA ALA A 53 -25.90 0.09 -14.11
C ALA A 53 -26.17 -1.07 -13.15
N THR A 54 -26.46 -2.24 -13.74
CA THR A 54 -26.37 -3.54 -13.13
C THR A 54 -25.16 -4.28 -13.70
N LEU A 55 -24.25 -4.72 -12.83
CA LEU A 55 -23.13 -5.59 -13.16
C LEU A 55 -23.58 -7.02 -12.92
N THR A 56 -23.62 -7.86 -13.95
CA THR A 56 -23.84 -9.30 -13.79
C THR A 56 -22.50 -10.00 -13.56
N LEU A 57 -22.46 -10.89 -12.60
CA LEU A 57 -21.26 -11.58 -12.17
C LEU A 57 -21.42 -13.09 -12.35
N ASP A 58 -20.37 -13.75 -12.84
CA ASP A 58 -20.27 -15.19 -12.87
C ASP A 58 -18.81 -15.61 -12.80
N ASP A 59 -18.54 -16.68 -12.06
CA ASP A 59 -17.21 -17.24 -11.81
C ASP A 59 -16.15 -16.17 -11.44
N GLY A 60 -16.55 -15.24 -10.59
CA GLY A 60 -15.67 -14.19 -10.10
C GLY A 60 -15.35 -13.10 -11.11
N ARG A 61 -16.11 -12.98 -12.20
CA ARG A 61 -15.93 -11.99 -13.28
C ARG A 61 -17.19 -11.20 -13.57
N VAL A 62 -16.99 -10.04 -14.13
CA VAL A 62 -18.07 -9.24 -14.72
C VAL A 62 -18.40 -9.85 -16.08
N THR A 63 -19.62 -10.38 -16.25
CA THR A 63 -20.08 -10.99 -17.50
C THR A 63 -20.94 -10.07 -18.34
N ALA A 64 -21.62 -9.10 -17.67
CA ALA A 64 -22.38 -8.06 -18.37
C ALA A 64 -22.38 -6.75 -17.58
N VAL A 65 -22.58 -5.63 -18.32
CA VAL A 65 -22.81 -4.29 -17.79
C VAL A 65 -24.08 -3.77 -18.44
N GLY A 66 -25.21 -4.03 -17.80
CA GLY A 66 -26.56 -3.72 -18.31
C GLY A 66 -27.18 -2.46 -17.72
N PRO A 67 -28.40 -2.09 -18.20
CA PRO A 67 -29.20 -1.07 -17.55
C PRO A 67 -29.51 -1.39 -16.09
N LEU A 68 -29.83 -0.36 -15.29
CA LEU A 68 -30.10 -0.52 -13.87
C LEU A 68 -31.27 -1.51 -13.60
N ASP A 69 -32.28 -1.52 -14.48
CA ASP A 69 -33.47 -2.35 -14.31
C ASP A 69 -33.31 -3.80 -14.78
N ASP A 70 -32.20 -4.13 -15.42
CA ASP A 70 -31.87 -5.49 -15.88
C ASP A 70 -31.21 -6.30 -14.75
N VAL A 71 -32.04 -6.74 -13.81
CA VAL A 71 -31.57 -7.44 -12.62
C VAL A 71 -31.72 -8.94 -12.81
N PRO A 72 -30.62 -9.71 -12.83
CA PRO A 72 -30.70 -11.17 -12.94
C PRO A 72 -31.31 -11.80 -11.68
N ALA A 73 -31.78 -13.03 -11.81
CA ALA A 73 -32.17 -13.83 -10.66
C ALA A 73 -30.93 -14.21 -9.84
N GLY A 74 -31.06 -14.28 -8.50
CA GLY A 74 -29.99 -14.68 -7.60
C GLY A 74 -29.66 -13.65 -6.53
N GLU A 75 -28.43 -13.71 -6.02
CA GLU A 75 -27.95 -12.82 -4.96
C GLU A 75 -27.50 -11.48 -5.51
N VAL A 76 -28.23 -10.43 -5.21
CA VAL A 76 -28.00 -9.07 -5.76
C VAL A 76 -27.64 -8.10 -4.65
N HIS A 77 -26.42 -7.57 -4.69
CA HIS A 77 -26.03 -6.48 -3.81
C HIS A 77 -26.54 -5.13 -4.36
N ARG A 78 -27.50 -4.54 -3.64
CA ARG A 78 -28.03 -3.20 -3.96
C ARG A 78 -27.27 -2.14 -3.19
N VAL A 79 -26.51 -1.35 -3.90
CA VAL A 79 -25.67 -0.31 -3.34
C VAL A 79 -26.54 0.93 -3.02
N PRO A 80 -26.35 1.60 -1.87
CA PRO A 80 -27.04 2.85 -1.56
C PRO A 80 -26.91 3.90 -2.67
N ASP A 81 -27.95 4.69 -2.91
CA ASP A 81 -27.97 5.70 -3.98
C ASP A 81 -26.89 6.79 -3.83
N THR A 82 -26.39 7.00 -2.60
CA THR A 82 -25.29 7.93 -2.28
C THR A 82 -23.92 7.39 -2.62
N ALA A 83 -23.80 6.09 -2.81
CA ALA A 83 -22.51 5.42 -2.95
C ALA A 83 -22.12 5.18 -4.40
N TYR A 84 -20.81 5.07 -4.61
CA TYR A 84 -20.16 4.88 -5.90
C TYR A 84 -19.51 3.50 -5.96
N VAL A 85 -19.73 2.76 -7.03
CA VAL A 85 -19.02 1.52 -7.33
C VAL A 85 -17.85 1.84 -8.24
N VAL A 86 -16.66 1.60 -7.73
CA VAL A 86 -15.39 1.78 -8.45
C VAL A 86 -14.66 0.45 -8.57
N PRO A 87 -13.72 0.29 -9.50
CA PRO A 87 -12.81 -0.86 -9.49
C PRO A 87 -12.11 -0.96 -8.15
N GLY A 88 -11.90 -2.17 -7.68
CA GLY A 88 -11.06 -2.42 -6.51
C GLY A 88 -9.67 -1.81 -6.69
N VAL A 89 -9.15 -1.23 -5.63
CA VAL A 89 -7.81 -0.64 -5.64
C VAL A 89 -6.77 -1.74 -5.83
N VAL A 90 -5.78 -1.46 -6.67
CA VAL A 90 -4.60 -2.32 -6.88
C VAL A 90 -3.39 -1.60 -6.30
N ASP A 91 -2.87 -2.08 -5.18
CA ASP A 91 -1.76 -1.45 -4.48
C ASP A 91 -0.46 -2.21 -4.74
N THR A 92 0.40 -1.62 -5.55
CA THR A 92 1.66 -2.25 -5.98
C THR A 92 2.83 -1.98 -5.05
N HIS A 93 2.60 -1.27 -3.90
CA HIS A 93 3.65 -0.94 -2.96
C HIS A 93 3.19 -1.16 -1.50
N VAL A 94 3.35 -2.40 -1.02
CA VAL A 94 2.96 -2.79 0.34
C VAL A 94 4.07 -3.62 0.96
N HIS A 95 4.43 -3.32 2.21
CA HIS A 95 5.38 -4.10 3.01
C HIS A 95 4.63 -4.97 4.01
N VAL A 96 4.47 -6.25 3.68
CA VAL A 96 3.82 -7.24 4.56
C VAL A 96 4.77 -7.76 5.63
N ASN A 97 6.08 -7.73 5.37
CA ASN A 97 7.14 -8.06 6.33
C ASN A 97 7.17 -9.54 6.77
N GLU A 98 6.42 -10.43 6.16
CA GLU A 98 6.37 -11.86 6.43
C GLU A 98 6.98 -12.66 5.28
N PRO A 99 7.78 -13.71 5.58
CA PRO A 99 8.16 -14.25 6.88
C PRO A 99 9.22 -13.42 7.64
N GLY A 100 9.47 -13.79 8.88
CA GLY A 100 10.61 -13.36 9.70
C GLY A 100 10.42 -12.08 10.51
N ARG A 101 9.50 -11.18 10.11
CA ARG A 101 9.06 -10.00 10.86
C ARG A 101 7.54 -9.88 10.88
N THR A 102 6.87 -11.00 11.11
CA THR A 102 5.39 -11.05 11.17
C THR A 102 4.82 -10.15 12.28
N GLU A 103 5.59 -9.87 13.33
CA GLU A 103 5.22 -8.92 14.39
C GLU A 103 5.13 -7.46 13.89
N TRP A 104 5.76 -7.13 12.75
CA TRP A 104 5.61 -5.80 12.14
C TRP A 104 4.30 -5.68 11.37
N GLU A 105 3.89 -6.74 10.66
CA GLU A 105 2.61 -6.80 9.94
C GLU A 105 2.13 -8.26 9.76
N GLY A 106 2.31 -8.85 8.63
CA GLY A 106 1.88 -10.20 8.26
C GLY A 106 0.75 -10.22 7.24
N PHE A 107 0.66 -11.31 6.46
CA PHE A 107 -0.33 -11.43 5.38
C PHE A 107 -1.77 -11.35 5.86
N SER A 108 -2.08 -11.94 7.01
CA SER A 108 -3.44 -11.94 7.54
C SER A 108 -3.93 -10.53 7.90
N SER A 109 -3.12 -9.72 8.60
CA SER A 109 -3.50 -8.36 9.00
C SER A 109 -3.44 -7.38 7.82
N ALA A 110 -2.37 -7.42 7.01
CA ALA A 110 -2.24 -6.56 5.85
C ALA A 110 -3.39 -6.75 4.85
N THR A 111 -3.71 -8.00 4.49
CA THR A 111 -4.78 -8.26 3.51
C THR A 111 -6.18 -7.98 4.08
N ARG A 112 -6.36 -8.09 5.40
CA ARG A 112 -7.56 -7.63 6.07
C ARG A 112 -7.67 -6.10 6.04
N ALA A 113 -6.61 -5.37 6.35
CA ALA A 113 -6.58 -3.91 6.24
C ALA A 113 -6.84 -3.46 4.78
N ALA A 114 -6.24 -4.16 3.81
CA ALA A 114 -6.44 -3.91 2.40
C ALA A 114 -7.92 -3.98 2.01
N VAL A 115 -8.58 -5.10 2.29
CA VAL A 115 -9.99 -5.29 1.88
C VAL A 115 -10.94 -4.30 2.56
N LEU A 116 -10.68 -3.92 3.80
CA LEU A 116 -11.45 -2.90 4.50
C LEU A 116 -11.27 -1.49 3.92
N GLY A 117 -10.15 -1.27 3.23
CA GLY A 117 -9.83 -0.03 2.51
C GLY A 117 -10.26 -0.01 1.05
N GLY A 118 -10.90 -1.08 0.54
CA GLY A 118 -11.28 -1.18 -0.89
C GLY A 118 -10.14 -1.69 -1.79
N VAL A 119 -9.01 -2.11 -1.21
CA VAL A 119 -7.92 -2.75 -1.95
C VAL A 119 -8.26 -4.21 -2.16
N THR A 120 -8.27 -4.66 -3.40
CA THR A 120 -8.61 -6.03 -3.80
C THR A 120 -7.40 -6.83 -4.29
N THR A 121 -6.32 -6.12 -4.56
CA THR A 121 -5.06 -6.71 -5.01
C THR A 121 -3.91 -5.90 -4.45
N LEU A 122 -2.88 -6.56 -3.94
CA LEU A 122 -1.62 -5.93 -3.56
C LEU A 122 -0.42 -6.69 -4.12
N VAL A 123 0.71 -6.00 -4.28
CA VAL A 123 2.00 -6.62 -4.61
C VAL A 123 2.98 -6.32 -3.48
N ASP A 124 3.38 -7.39 -2.78
CA ASP A 124 4.25 -7.29 -1.60
C ASP A 124 5.71 -7.08 -1.99
N MET A 125 6.35 -6.17 -1.27
CA MET A 125 7.76 -5.80 -1.46
C MET A 125 8.72 -6.92 -1.03
N PRO A 126 9.94 -6.98 -1.65
CA PRO A 126 10.86 -8.11 -1.44
C PRO A 126 11.61 -8.05 -0.13
N LEU A 127 11.53 -6.94 0.59
CA LEU A 127 12.33 -6.68 1.81
C LEU A 127 11.47 -6.53 3.04
N ASN A 128 12.14 -6.38 4.14
CA ASN A 128 11.81 -6.56 5.53
C ASN A 128 11.42 -8.02 5.88
N SER A 129 11.03 -8.87 4.94
CA SER A 129 10.92 -10.32 5.20
C SER A 129 12.31 -10.97 5.34
N VAL A 130 12.40 -12.01 6.17
CA VAL A 130 13.62 -12.79 6.39
C VAL A 130 13.30 -14.27 6.16
N PRO A 131 13.82 -14.87 5.07
CA PRO A 131 14.71 -14.26 4.06
C PRO A 131 14.00 -13.25 3.16
N PRO A 132 14.73 -12.28 2.57
CA PRO A 132 14.19 -11.38 1.56
C PRO A 132 13.92 -12.13 0.25
N THR A 133 13.09 -11.55 -0.63
CA THR A 133 12.75 -12.18 -1.93
C THR A 133 13.80 -11.87 -2.99
N THR A 134 15.06 -12.21 -2.71
CA THR A 134 16.22 -11.98 -3.59
C THR A 134 16.71 -13.26 -4.25
N THR A 135 16.13 -14.40 -3.91
CA THR A 135 16.41 -15.74 -4.46
C THR A 135 15.13 -16.55 -4.59
N LEU A 136 15.15 -17.66 -5.35
CA LEU A 136 14.03 -18.60 -5.42
C LEU A 136 13.63 -19.17 -4.04
N GLU A 137 14.59 -19.39 -3.16
CA GLU A 137 14.33 -19.86 -1.80
C GLU A 137 13.55 -18.81 -0.99
N GLY A 138 13.96 -17.53 -1.08
CA GLY A 138 13.25 -16.42 -0.46
C GLY A 138 11.81 -16.26 -0.98
N LEU A 139 11.62 -16.39 -2.30
CA LEU A 139 10.28 -16.39 -2.91
C LEU A 139 9.43 -17.58 -2.43
N ALA A 140 10.01 -18.76 -2.37
CA ALA A 140 9.31 -19.96 -1.90
C ALA A 140 8.88 -19.83 -0.42
N ALA A 141 9.76 -19.30 0.44
CA ALA A 141 9.46 -19.04 1.83
C ALA A 141 8.30 -18.03 1.99
N LYS A 142 8.32 -16.95 1.21
CA LYS A 142 7.27 -15.93 1.20
C LYS A 142 5.93 -16.50 0.71
N ARG A 143 5.92 -17.26 -0.37
CA ARG A 143 4.72 -17.95 -0.88
C ARG A 143 4.14 -18.93 0.13
N ALA A 144 4.99 -19.68 0.83
CA ALA A 144 4.57 -20.60 1.89
C ALA A 144 3.93 -19.84 3.07
N ALA A 145 4.51 -18.71 3.49
CA ALA A 145 3.95 -17.86 4.52
C ALA A 145 2.58 -17.29 4.13
N ALA A 146 2.42 -16.85 2.88
CA ALA A 146 1.16 -16.30 2.38
C ALA A 146 0.03 -17.33 2.26
N GLN A 147 0.38 -18.62 2.17
CA GLN A 147 -0.60 -19.67 1.89
C GLN A 147 -1.71 -19.73 2.95
N GLY A 148 -2.95 -19.60 2.47
CA GLY A 148 -4.13 -19.72 3.31
C GLY A 148 -4.35 -18.55 4.28
N GLN A 149 -3.71 -17.39 4.08
CA GLN A 149 -3.87 -16.19 4.92
C GLN A 149 -4.53 -14.99 4.22
N LEU A 150 -4.75 -15.07 2.90
CA LEU A 150 -5.02 -13.92 2.06
C LEU A 150 -6.51 -13.55 2.01
N ALA A 151 -6.87 -12.34 2.40
CA ALA A 151 -8.21 -11.78 2.20
C ALA A 151 -8.37 -11.15 0.80
N VAL A 152 -7.27 -10.69 0.18
CA VAL A 152 -7.21 -10.13 -1.18
C VAL A 152 -6.14 -10.85 -2.00
N ASP A 153 -6.12 -10.63 -3.31
CA ASP A 153 -5.11 -11.21 -4.18
C ASP A 153 -3.74 -10.57 -3.94
N VAL A 154 -2.66 -11.40 -3.91
CA VAL A 154 -1.31 -10.96 -3.56
C VAL A 154 -0.30 -11.43 -4.59
N GLY A 155 0.40 -10.47 -5.20
CA GLY A 155 1.61 -10.70 -6.00
C GLY A 155 2.88 -10.40 -5.21
N PHE A 156 4.04 -10.68 -5.81
CA PHE A 156 5.34 -10.52 -5.15
C PHE A 156 6.34 -9.82 -6.07
N TRP A 157 7.08 -8.84 -5.53
CA TRP A 157 8.27 -8.31 -6.16
C TRP A 157 9.50 -9.16 -5.84
N GLY A 158 10.41 -9.29 -6.80
CA GLY A 158 11.77 -9.74 -6.56
C GLY A 158 12.66 -8.58 -6.11
N GLY A 159 13.81 -8.89 -5.52
CA GLY A 159 14.80 -7.89 -5.11
C GLY A 159 16.07 -7.98 -5.93
N ALA A 160 16.60 -6.83 -6.34
CA ALA A 160 17.94 -6.68 -6.92
C ALA A 160 18.85 -6.07 -5.86
N VAL A 161 19.85 -6.83 -5.43
CA VAL A 161 20.83 -6.49 -4.39
C VAL A 161 22.24 -6.81 -4.88
N PRO A 162 23.32 -6.32 -4.24
CA PRO A 162 24.68 -6.63 -4.62
C PRO A 162 24.91 -8.13 -4.83
N GLY A 163 25.46 -8.48 -5.99
CA GLY A 163 25.90 -9.85 -6.31
C GLY A 163 24.80 -10.82 -6.77
N ASN A 164 23.50 -10.44 -6.82
CA ASN A 164 22.41 -11.38 -7.16
C ASN A 164 21.87 -11.25 -8.59
N VAL A 165 22.57 -10.62 -9.52
CA VAL A 165 22.12 -10.47 -10.92
C VAL A 165 21.74 -11.82 -11.56
N ALA A 166 22.46 -12.90 -11.22
CA ALA A 166 22.17 -14.24 -11.71
C ALA A 166 20.87 -14.86 -11.18
N ASP A 167 20.31 -14.32 -10.08
CA ASP A 167 19.04 -14.78 -9.50
C ASP A 167 17.82 -14.09 -10.13
N LEU A 168 18.02 -13.00 -10.90
CA LEU A 168 16.93 -12.21 -11.47
C LEU A 168 16.12 -13.02 -12.49
N GLU A 169 16.78 -13.72 -13.42
CA GLU A 169 16.10 -14.56 -14.42
C GLU A 169 15.30 -15.70 -13.75
N PRO A 170 15.86 -16.51 -12.82
CA PRO A 170 15.08 -17.50 -12.09
C PRO A 170 13.85 -16.93 -11.34
N LEU A 171 13.99 -15.78 -10.70
CA LEU A 171 12.87 -15.11 -10.03
C LEU A 171 11.81 -14.63 -11.03
N TRP A 172 12.24 -14.08 -12.17
CA TRP A 172 11.36 -13.65 -13.26
C TRP A 172 10.55 -14.81 -13.82
N ASP A 173 11.20 -15.95 -14.08
CA ASP A 173 10.57 -17.18 -14.55
C ASP A 173 9.60 -17.77 -13.52
N ALA A 174 9.89 -17.56 -12.22
CA ALA A 174 9.00 -17.94 -11.14
C ALA A 174 7.81 -16.97 -10.95
N GLY A 175 7.65 -15.93 -11.79
CA GLY A 175 6.46 -15.10 -11.87
C GLY A 175 6.42 -13.90 -10.92
N VAL A 176 7.57 -13.39 -10.44
CA VAL A 176 7.61 -12.09 -9.77
C VAL A 176 7.23 -10.97 -10.75
N PHE A 177 6.69 -9.84 -10.22
CA PHE A 177 6.18 -8.75 -11.06
C PHE A 177 7.26 -7.77 -11.57
N GLY A 178 8.49 -7.96 -11.15
CA GLY A 178 9.66 -7.14 -11.45
C GLY A 178 10.61 -7.13 -10.26
N PHE A 179 11.53 -6.16 -10.21
CA PHE A 179 12.60 -6.15 -9.22
C PHE A 179 12.71 -4.81 -8.53
N LYS A 180 12.79 -4.81 -7.19
CA LYS A 180 13.06 -3.62 -6.39
C LYS A 180 14.56 -3.52 -6.09
N CYS A 181 15.09 -2.31 -6.17
CA CYS A 181 16.40 -1.96 -5.62
C CYS A 181 16.36 -0.65 -4.83
N PHE A 182 17.43 -0.41 -4.09
CA PHE A 182 17.73 0.83 -3.39
C PHE A 182 19.03 1.44 -3.92
N LEU A 183 19.10 2.77 -3.98
CA LEU A 183 20.32 3.53 -4.25
C LEU A 183 20.90 4.19 -2.98
N SER A 184 20.27 3.94 -1.83
CA SER A 184 20.71 4.32 -0.50
C SER A 184 20.37 3.21 0.50
N PRO A 185 20.93 3.20 1.71
CA PRO A 185 20.64 2.16 2.71
C PRO A 185 19.14 1.98 2.96
N SER A 186 18.65 0.74 2.86
CA SER A 186 17.23 0.40 3.06
C SER A 186 16.79 0.40 4.53
N GLY A 187 17.75 0.39 5.45
CA GLY A 187 17.53 0.24 6.89
C GLY A 187 17.64 -1.20 7.40
N VAL A 188 17.70 -2.20 6.51
CA VAL A 188 17.90 -3.62 6.88
C VAL A 188 19.13 -4.19 6.21
N GLU A 189 19.91 -4.97 6.94
CA GLU A 189 21.21 -5.49 6.48
C GLU A 189 21.07 -6.50 5.32
N GLU A 190 19.99 -7.26 5.30
CA GLU A 190 19.72 -8.29 4.31
C GLU A 190 19.27 -7.73 2.94
N PHE A 191 19.06 -6.42 2.84
CA PHE A 191 18.70 -5.76 1.59
C PHE A 191 19.54 -4.50 1.37
N PRO A 192 20.86 -4.64 1.11
CA PRO A 192 21.76 -3.50 0.90
C PRO A 192 21.50 -2.77 -0.41
N PRO A 193 21.90 -1.48 -0.51
CA PRO A 193 21.77 -0.70 -1.74
C PRO A 193 22.74 -1.18 -2.82
N LEU A 194 22.39 -0.94 -4.08
CA LEU A 194 23.27 -1.10 -5.21
C LEU A 194 24.20 0.11 -5.37
N ASP A 195 25.47 -0.12 -5.64
CA ASP A 195 26.32 0.91 -6.19
C ASP A 195 26.02 1.16 -7.69
N ARG A 196 26.68 2.16 -8.29
CA ARG A 196 26.43 2.51 -9.70
C ARG A 196 26.68 1.34 -10.65
N ALA A 197 27.76 0.60 -10.46
CA ALA A 197 28.14 -0.50 -11.37
C ALA A 197 27.19 -1.70 -11.23
N GLU A 198 26.77 -1.99 -10.00
CA GLU A 198 25.79 -3.02 -9.67
C GLU A 198 24.41 -2.66 -10.21
N PHE A 199 24.01 -1.38 -10.08
CA PHE A 199 22.75 -0.88 -10.63
C PHE A 199 22.72 -1.00 -12.17
N ASP A 200 23.79 -0.59 -12.85
CA ASP A 200 23.90 -0.71 -14.31
C ASP A 200 23.84 -2.17 -14.75
N ALA A 201 24.51 -3.08 -14.04
CA ALA A 201 24.47 -4.51 -14.33
C ALA A 201 23.06 -5.11 -14.12
N ALA A 202 22.37 -4.73 -13.04
CA ALA A 202 21.00 -5.15 -12.78
C ALA A 202 20.03 -4.62 -13.84
N LEU A 203 20.16 -3.33 -14.23
CA LEU A 203 19.34 -2.74 -15.30
C LEU A 203 19.55 -3.44 -16.66
N ALA A 204 20.78 -3.80 -17.01
CA ALA A 204 21.05 -4.53 -18.23
C ALA A 204 20.33 -5.89 -18.26
N GLU A 205 20.31 -6.60 -17.12
CA GLU A 205 19.59 -7.87 -16.99
C GLU A 205 18.08 -7.67 -17.03
N VAL A 206 17.55 -6.67 -16.33
CA VAL A 206 16.12 -6.30 -16.34
C VAL A 206 15.65 -5.94 -17.76
N ALA A 207 16.48 -5.21 -18.54
CA ALA A 207 16.20 -4.91 -19.94
C ALA A 207 16.19 -6.19 -20.80
N ARG A 208 17.13 -7.10 -20.58
CA ARG A 208 17.18 -8.40 -21.29
C ARG A 208 15.93 -9.24 -21.05
N LEU A 209 15.39 -9.19 -19.84
CA LEU A 209 14.19 -9.93 -19.42
C LEU A 209 12.87 -9.24 -19.81
N ASP A 210 12.91 -8.02 -20.36
CA ASP A 210 11.75 -7.14 -20.52
C ASP A 210 10.96 -6.95 -19.21
N ALA A 211 11.69 -6.96 -18.08
CA ALA A 211 11.14 -6.82 -16.76
C ALA A 211 11.01 -5.33 -16.36
N LEU A 212 10.49 -5.07 -15.16
CA LEU A 212 10.37 -3.75 -14.58
C LEU A 212 11.32 -3.62 -13.39
N MET A 213 12.17 -2.59 -13.37
CA MET A 213 12.95 -2.21 -12.19
C MET A 213 12.23 -1.09 -11.45
N ILE A 214 11.88 -1.31 -10.19
CA ILE A 214 11.30 -0.31 -9.30
C ILE A 214 12.37 0.16 -8.32
N VAL A 215 12.53 1.48 -8.14
CA VAL A 215 13.73 2.04 -7.50
C VAL A 215 13.36 2.97 -6.35
N HIS A 216 13.87 2.67 -5.14
CA HIS A 216 13.96 3.66 -4.07
C HIS A 216 15.11 4.61 -4.42
N ALA A 217 14.77 5.80 -4.89
CA ALA A 217 15.70 6.72 -5.50
C ALA A 217 16.10 7.86 -4.55
N GLU A 218 16.98 7.58 -3.60
CA GLU A 218 17.73 8.57 -2.83
C GLU A 218 19.24 8.32 -3.00
N ASP A 219 20.03 9.37 -3.18
CA ASP A 219 21.48 9.29 -3.41
C ASP A 219 22.23 9.14 -2.08
N ALA A 220 22.86 7.99 -1.86
CA ALA A 220 23.59 7.68 -0.64
C ALA A 220 24.72 8.68 -0.35
N ALA A 221 25.47 9.13 -1.36
CA ALA A 221 26.57 10.06 -1.15
C ALA A 221 26.10 11.44 -0.67
N ILE A 222 24.95 11.89 -1.17
CA ILE A 222 24.33 13.13 -0.70
C ILE A 222 23.82 12.95 0.74
N LEU A 223 23.16 11.83 1.04
CA LEU A 223 22.67 11.55 2.39
C LEU A 223 23.83 11.48 3.39
N ASP A 224 24.90 10.75 3.07
CA ASP A 224 26.09 10.60 3.93
C ASP A 224 26.81 11.93 4.20
N SER A 225 26.78 12.85 3.24
CA SER A 225 27.39 14.18 3.39
C SER A 225 26.46 15.20 4.07
N THR A 226 25.19 14.87 4.26
CA THR A 226 24.20 15.76 4.87
C THR A 226 24.14 15.54 6.39
N PRO A 227 24.28 16.60 7.21
CA PRO A 227 24.17 16.46 8.67
C PRO A 227 22.80 15.89 9.07
N ALA A 228 22.82 14.85 9.90
CA ALA A 228 21.63 14.17 10.42
C ALA A 228 21.70 14.10 11.97
N PRO A 229 21.70 15.24 12.67
CA PRO A 229 21.74 15.22 14.14
C PRO A 229 20.44 14.65 14.69
N GLY A 230 20.50 13.97 15.83
CA GLY A 230 19.32 13.54 16.57
C GLY A 230 18.41 14.73 16.86
N SER A 231 17.13 14.62 16.51
CA SER A 231 16.15 15.67 16.71
C SER A 231 14.74 15.13 16.79
N ARG A 232 13.91 15.82 17.60
CA ARG A 232 12.46 15.59 17.68
C ARG A 232 11.66 16.43 16.71
N ALA A 233 12.28 17.47 16.10
CA ALA A 233 11.61 18.35 15.17
C ALA A 233 11.58 17.76 13.76
N TYR A 234 10.40 17.65 13.16
CA TYR A 234 10.23 17.04 11.83
C TYR A 234 11.03 17.78 10.74
N ARG A 235 11.12 19.12 10.84
CA ARG A 235 11.93 19.94 9.91
C ARG A 235 13.38 19.51 9.84
N ASP A 236 13.99 19.10 10.98
CA ASP A 236 15.39 18.71 11.01
C ASP A 236 15.58 17.34 10.34
N PHE A 237 14.58 16.45 10.43
CA PHE A 237 14.54 15.23 9.66
C PHE A 237 14.44 15.50 8.15
N VAL A 238 13.58 16.44 7.72
CA VAL A 238 13.51 16.86 6.30
C VAL A 238 14.85 17.39 5.81
N LEU A 239 15.53 18.22 6.60
CA LEU A 239 16.84 18.76 6.24
C LEU A 239 17.93 17.71 6.13
N SER A 240 17.83 16.60 6.87
CA SER A 240 18.76 15.45 6.77
C SER A 240 18.58 14.62 5.50
N ARG A 241 17.46 14.79 4.78
CA ARG A 241 17.13 14.11 3.52
C ARG A 241 16.69 15.13 2.46
N PRO A 242 17.65 15.93 1.94
CA PRO A 242 17.33 17.05 1.05
C PRO A 242 16.77 16.57 -0.30
N ASP A 243 15.99 17.44 -0.96
CA ASP A 243 15.47 17.20 -2.32
C ASP A 243 16.57 16.77 -3.31
N ALA A 244 17.77 17.27 -3.12
CA ALA A 244 18.92 16.97 -3.98
C ALA A 244 19.24 15.45 -4.00
N SER A 245 18.97 14.70 -2.93
CA SER A 245 19.21 13.26 -2.89
C SER A 245 18.24 12.50 -3.81
N GLU A 246 16.96 12.86 -3.82
CA GLU A 246 15.99 12.28 -4.76
C GLU A 246 16.29 12.67 -6.20
N VAL A 247 16.53 13.98 -6.48
CA VAL A 247 16.81 14.47 -7.83
C VAL A 247 18.06 13.82 -8.42
N SER A 248 19.13 13.65 -7.63
CA SER A 248 20.35 12.99 -8.06
C SER A 248 20.13 11.51 -8.38
N ALA A 249 19.46 10.79 -7.49
CA ALA A 249 19.17 9.36 -7.69
C ALA A 249 18.21 9.13 -8.87
N ILE A 250 17.16 9.95 -9.02
CA ILE A 250 16.26 9.86 -10.18
C ILE A 250 17.02 10.13 -11.48
N ARG A 251 17.99 11.04 -11.48
CA ARG A 251 18.88 11.26 -12.64
C ARG A 251 19.68 9.99 -12.97
N GLN A 252 20.21 9.28 -11.97
CA GLN A 252 20.89 7.99 -12.19
C GLN A 252 19.94 6.95 -12.79
N VAL A 253 18.68 6.90 -12.36
CA VAL A 253 17.64 6.00 -12.92
C VAL A 253 17.37 6.36 -14.39
N VAL A 254 17.20 7.64 -14.70
CA VAL A 254 16.96 8.15 -16.06
C VAL A 254 18.15 7.82 -16.97
N ASP A 255 19.39 8.06 -16.51
CA ASP A 255 20.60 7.77 -17.27
C ASP A 255 20.74 6.26 -17.53
N GLY A 256 20.50 5.42 -16.52
CA GLY A 256 20.48 3.97 -16.67
C GLY A 256 19.42 3.46 -17.65
N ALA A 257 18.20 4.00 -17.59
CA ALA A 257 17.14 3.69 -18.55
C ALA A 257 17.51 4.11 -19.98
N ARG A 258 18.18 5.25 -20.15
CA ARG A 258 18.65 5.75 -21.44
C ARG A 258 19.73 4.84 -22.03
N GLU A 259 20.65 4.35 -21.19
CA GLU A 259 21.78 3.50 -21.61
C GLU A 259 21.34 2.07 -21.94
N THR A 260 20.37 1.53 -21.21
CA THR A 260 19.97 0.10 -21.30
C THR A 260 18.65 -0.13 -22.02
N GLY A 261 17.79 0.87 -22.11
CA GLY A 261 16.39 0.70 -22.56
C GLY A 261 15.49 -0.01 -21.53
N ALA A 262 15.97 -0.24 -20.30
CA ALA A 262 15.21 -0.89 -19.25
C ALA A 262 13.94 -0.11 -18.89
N ARG A 263 12.85 -0.82 -18.62
CA ARG A 263 11.65 -0.25 -18.01
C ARG A 263 11.93 0.05 -16.55
N VAL A 264 11.78 1.30 -16.16
CA VAL A 264 12.04 1.75 -14.78
C VAL A 264 10.85 2.45 -14.18
N HIS A 265 10.72 2.33 -12.87
CA HIS A 265 9.66 2.99 -12.09
C HIS A 265 10.26 3.63 -10.84
N VAL A 266 10.07 4.92 -10.68
CA VAL A 266 10.47 5.65 -9.48
C VAL A 266 9.39 5.47 -8.42
N LEU A 267 9.77 4.85 -7.30
CA LEU A 267 8.88 4.61 -6.16
C LEU A 267 8.65 5.91 -5.38
N HIS A 268 7.49 6.01 -4.73
CA HIS A 268 7.13 6.97 -3.68
C HIS A 268 7.75 8.38 -3.86
N LEU A 269 7.63 8.98 -5.06
CA LEU A 269 8.14 10.32 -5.34
C LEU A 269 7.61 11.32 -4.29
N SER A 270 8.53 11.84 -3.50
CA SER A 270 8.25 12.87 -2.49
C SER A 270 8.60 14.27 -2.97
N SER A 271 9.73 14.44 -3.66
CA SER A 271 10.20 15.75 -4.08
C SER A 271 9.65 16.19 -5.44
N ALA A 272 8.84 17.23 -5.44
CA ALA A 272 8.38 17.87 -6.68
C ALA A 272 9.52 18.51 -7.50
N ARG A 273 10.73 18.66 -6.93
CA ARG A 273 11.91 19.16 -7.66
C ARG A 273 12.41 18.23 -8.76
N ALA A 274 11.97 16.95 -8.75
CA ALA A 274 12.31 16.01 -9.80
C ALA A 274 11.36 16.04 -11.01
N ILE A 275 10.25 16.79 -10.96
CA ILE A 275 9.19 16.77 -11.98
C ILE A 275 9.71 17.19 -13.35
N ASP A 276 10.52 18.25 -13.43
CA ASP A 276 11.09 18.69 -14.71
C ASP A 276 12.01 17.61 -15.33
N LEU A 277 12.82 16.95 -14.51
CA LEU A 277 13.68 15.83 -14.96
C LEU A 277 12.84 14.66 -15.48
N ILE A 278 11.73 14.34 -14.82
CA ILE A 278 10.79 13.28 -15.24
C ILE A 278 10.12 13.67 -16.57
N ALA A 279 9.70 14.94 -16.71
CA ALA A 279 9.09 15.46 -17.93
C ALA A 279 10.06 15.38 -19.12
N ASP A 280 11.32 15.79 -18.92
CA ASP A 280 12.36 15.71 -19.95
C ASP A 280 12.62 14.25 -20.38
N ALA A 281 12.76 13.32 -19.42
CA ALA A 281 12.96 11.90 -19.71
C ALA A 281 11.80 11.29 -20.51
N ARG A 282 10.56 11.70 -20.22
CA ARG A 282 9.39 11.25 -20.99
C ARG A 282 9.32 11.87 -22.38
N ALA A 283 9.72 13.13 -22.52
CA ALA A 283 9.80 13.78 -23.83
C ALA A 283 10.85 13.10 -24.73
N GLU A 284 11.90 12.51 -24.16
CA GLU A 284 12.85 11.65 -24.85
C GLU A 284 12.26 10.27 -25.24
N GLY A 285 11.12 9.90 -24.73
CA GLY A 285 10.49 8.60 -24.96
C GLY A 285 11.04 7.45 -24.10
N LEU A 286 11.71 7.75 -22.98
CA LEU A 286 12.22 6.73 -22.09
C LEU A 286 11.08 5.96 -21.39
N PRO A 287 11.23 4.64 -21.16
CA PRO A 287 10.23 3.81 -20.51
C PRO A 287 10.23 4.03 -18.98
N LEU A 288 9.93 5.25 -18.55
CA LEU A 288 9.91 5.70 -17.17
C LEU A 288 8.48 5.93 -16.70
N THR A 289 8.14 5.35 -15.56
CA THR A 289 6.92 5.63 -14.79
C THR A 289 7.25 6.06 -13.37
N VAL A 290 6.29 6.69 -12.68
CA VAL A 290 6.51 7.28 -11.36
C VAL A 290 5.25 7.14 -10.51
N GLU A 291 5.41 6.78 -9.24
CA GLU A 291 4.33 6.76 -8.26
C GLU A 291 4.55 7.79 -7.14
N THR A 292 3.48 8.16 -6.46
CA THR A 292 3.52 8.91 -5.19
C THR A 292 2.57 8.26 -4.17
N CYS A 293 2.51 8.80 -2.94
CA CYS A 293 1.81 8.16 -1.84
C CYS A 293 0.78 9.10 -1.17
N PRO A 294 -0.27 8.53 -0.53
CA PRO A 294 -1.28 9.32 0.18
C PRO A 294 -0.70 10.28 1.23
N HIS A 295 0.33 9.86 1.96
CA HIS A 295 0.93 10.70 2.99
C HIS A 295 1.63 11.96 2.41
N TYR A 296 2.23 11.90 1.22
CA TYR A 296 2.79 13.08 0.54
C TYR A 296 1.73 14.03 -0.03
N LEU A 297 0.54 13.49 -0.32
CA LEU A 297 -0.59 14.24 -0.88
C LEU A 297 -1.53 14.80 0.19
N THR A 298 -1.37 14.37 1.45
CA THR A 298 -2.23 14.77 2.57
C THR A 298 -1.52 15.67 3.56
N PHE A 299 -0.33 15.27 4.00
CA PHE A 299 0.41 15.96 5.05
C PHE A 299 1.41 16.99 4.49
N SER A 300 1.87 17.88 5.36
CA SER A 300 2.97 18.79 5.07
C SER A 300 3.87 18.96 6.30
N ALA A 301 5.17 19.12 6.07
CA ALA A 301 6.18 19.17 7.12
C ALA A 301 5.90 20.23 8.19
N GLU A 302 5.26 21.34 7.81
CA GLU A 302 4.94 22.45 8.71
C GLU A 302 3.86 22.12 9.72
N THR A 303 3.03 21.11 9.42
CA THR A 303 1.89 20.72 10.28
C THR A 303 2.17 19.48 11.10
N ILE A 304 3.28 18.80 10.85
CA ILE A 304 3.67 17.58 11.60
C ILE A 304 4.21 18.01 12.98
N PRO A 305 3.65 17.46 14.07
CA PRO A 305 4.12 17.77 15.43
C PRO A 305 5.55 17.29 15.66
N ASP A 306 6.23 17.93 16.62
CA ASP A 306 7.51 17.42 17.12
C ASP A 306 7.30 16.06 17.82
N ALA A 307 8.28 15.18 17.72
CA ALA A 307 8.25 13.84 18.30
C ALA A 307 7.08 12.98 17.83
N ALA A 308 6.69 13.12 16.56
CA ALA A 308 5.63 12.35 15.90
C ALA A 308 6.23 11.36 14.88
N PRO A 309 6.85 10.25 15.35
CA PRO A 309 7.55 9.31 14.49
C PRO A 309 6.62 8.52 13.55
N GLU A 310 5.32 8.52 13.80
CA GLU A 310 4.31 7.95 12.90
C GLU A 310 4.28 8.61 11.52
N PHE A 311 4.78 9.83 11.40
CA PHE A 311 4.94 10.56 10.13
C PHE A 311 6.31 10.33 9.46
N LYS A 312 7.26 9.67 10.14
CA LYS A 312 8.57 9.42 9.56
C LYS A 312 8.48 8.40 8.43
N CYS A 313 8.90 8.81 7.24
CA CYS A 313 9.11 7.96 6.06
C CYS A 313 10.33 8.45 5.27
N CYS A 314 10.86 7.61 4.42
CA CYS A 314 12.00 7.91 3.56
C CYS A 314 11.62 7.60 2.11
N PRO A 315 11.63 8.63 1.25
CA PRO A 315 11.90 10.06 1.47
C PRO A 315 10.89 10.74 2.41
N PRO A 316 11.21 11.92 3.02
CA PRO A 316 10.34 12.57 4.00
C PRO A 316 9.14 13.27 3.36
N ILE A 317 8.09 13.49 4.14
CA ILE A 317 6.98 14.39 3.80
C ILE A 317 7.55 15.82 3.76
N ARG A 318 7.35 16.52 2.63
CA ARG A 318 7.88 17.87 2.41
C ARG A 318 6.84 18.96 2.70
N ASP A 319 7.13 20.20 2.31
CA ASP A 319 6.27 21.36 2.59
C ASP A 319 4.95 21.35 1.80
N ALA A 320 4.04 22.26 2.17
CA ALA A 320 2.74 22.38 1.55
C ALA A 320 2.81 22.77 0.06
N GLY A 321 3.80 23.56 -0.34
CA GLY A 321 4.02 23.92 -1.75
C GLY A 321 4.40 22.70 -2.58
N ASN A 322 5.26 21.84 -2.05
CA ASN A 322 5.65 20.58 -2.67
C ASN A 322 4.44 19.64 -2.81
N ARG A 323 3.60 19.52 -1.79
CA ARG A 323 2.36 18.72 -1.85
C ARG A 323 1.45 19.15 -3.01
N GLU A 324 1.20 20.45 -3.15
CA GLU A 324 0.35 20.96 -4.23
C GLU A 324 0.99 20.75 -5.61
N ALA A 325 2.32 20.82 -5.72
CA ALA A 325 3.04 20.52 -6.97
C ALA A 325 2.94 19.02 -7.35
N LEU A 326 2.92 18.08 -6.38
CA LEU A 326 2.66 16.67 -6.64
C LEU A 326 1.22 16.43 -7.13
N TRP A 327 0.22 17.09 -6.54
CA TRP A 327 -1.16 17.05 -7.03
C TRP A 327 -1.28 17.59 -8.47
N GLN A 328 -0.54 18.66 -8.80
CA GLN A 328 -0.49 19.19 -10.16
C GLN A 328 0.16 18.17 -11.12
N ALA A 329 1.28 17.57 -10.74
CA ALA A 329 1.98 16.58 -11.55
C ALA A 329 1.12 15.34 -11.85
N LEU A 330 0.30 14.88 -10.89
CA LEU A 330 -0.71 13.84 -11.11
C LEU A 330 -1.75 14.28 -12.15
N GLN A 331 -2.25 15.50 -12.06
CA GLN A 331 -3.24 16.02 -12.99
C GLN A 331 -2.70 16.20 -14.41
N GLU A 332 -1.42 16.53 -14.54
CA GLU A 332 -0.69 16.69 -15.81
C GLU A 332 -0.20 15.34 -16.38
N GLY A 333 -0.30 14.25 -15.61
CA GLY A 333 0.13 12.92 -16.02
C GLY A 333 1.63 12.71 -15.93
N LEU A 334 2.36 13.52 -15.17
CA LEU A 334 3.79 13.38 -14.88
C LEU A 334 4.06 12.40 -13.74
N VAL A 335 3.09 12.16 -12.88
CA VAL A 335 3.02 11.04 -11.94
C VAL A 335 1.90 10.12 -12.40
N ASP A 336 2.17 8.81 -12.51
CA ASP A 336 1.30 7.84 -13.17
C ASP A 336 0.25 7.25 -12.25
N CYS A 337 0.62 6.99 -10.99
CA CYS A 337 -0.22 6.28 -10.05
C CYS A 337 0.05 6.68 -8.60
N ILE A 338 -0.84 6.22 -7.73
CA ILE A 338 -0.75 6.40 -6.29
C ILE A 338 -0.86 5.04 -5.62
N VAL A 339 0.07 4.76 -4.71
CA VAL A 339 0.19 3.53 -3.93
C VAL A 339 0.32 3.86 -2.45
N SER A 340 0.02 2.92 -1.55
CA SER A 340 0.02 3.25 -0.12
C SER A 340 1.42 3.43 0.46
N ASP A 341 2.42 2.74 -0.04
CA ASP A 341 3.68 2.50 0.66
C ASP A 341 3.44 2.15 2.14
N HIS A 342 2.50 1.23 2.36
CA HIS A 342 2.20 0.73 3.69
C HIS A 342 3.43 0.01 4.24
N SER A 343 4.12 0.67 5.16
CA SER A 343 5.41 0.25 5.72
C SER A 343 5.36 0.23 7.26
N PRO A 344 4.59 -0.67 7.87
CA PRO A 344 4.44 -0.75 9.32
C PRO A 344 5.67 -1.35 10.00
N SER A 345 5.84 -1.01 11.27
CA SER A 345 6.76 -1.65 12.21
C SER A 345 6.08 -1.84 13.56
N THR A 346 6.74 -2.51 14.50
CA THR A 346 6.23 -2.56 15.87
C THR A 346 6.19 -1.15 16.47
N VAL A 347 5.32 -0.96 17.46
CA VAL A 347 5.25 0.30 18.20
C VAL A 347 6.60 0.62 18.86
N GLU A 348 7.32 -0.40 19.34
CA GLU A 348 8.64 -0.25 19.95
C GLU A 348 9.65 0.33 18.95
N GLU A 349 9.77 -0.24 17.76
CA GLU A 349 10.66 0.27 16.70
C GLU A 349 10.26 1.70 16.26
N LYS A 350 8.97 1.99 16.18
CA LYS A 350 8.46 3.29 15.81
C LYS A 350 8.74 4.37 16.85
N LEU A 351 8.68 4.02 18.14
CA LEU A 351 8.94 4.94 19.25
C LEU A 351 10.40 4.93 19.73
N LYS A 352 11.28 4.20 19.07
CA LYS A 352 12.70 4.15 19.42
C LYS A 352 13.32 5.56 19.43
N GLY A 353 14.14 5.83 20.44
CA GLY A 353 14.78 7.15 20.59
C GLY A 353 13.89 8.22 21.23
N ASP A 354 12.76 7.86 21.86
CA ASP A 354 11.88 8.79 22.58
C ASP A 354 11.48 10.00 21.72
N GLY A 355 11.06 9.75 20.48
CA GLY A 355 10.66 10.78 19.51
C GLY A 355 11.81 11.41 18.71
N ASP A 356 13.04 10.93 18.86
CA ASP A 356 14.13 11.25 17.94
C ASP A 356 13.87 10.62 16.57
N LEU A 357 13.61 11.48 15.58
CA LEU A 357 13.26 11.05 14.24
C LEU A 357 14.41 10.39 13.48
N GLN A 358 15.65 10.52 13.91
CA GLN A 358 16.76 9.76 13.31
C GLN A 358 16.77 8.30 13.79
N GLN A 359 16.35 8.04 15.03
CA GLN A 359 16.35 6.71 15.63
C GLN A 359 15.07 5.91 15.39
N ALA A 360 13.92 6.57 15.29
CA ALA A 360 12.62 5.95 15.01
C ALA A 360 12.65 5.20 13.67
N TRP A 361 11.96 4.06 13.57
CA TRP A 361 11.82 3.35 12.29
C TRP A 361 10.99 4.17 11.28
N GLY A 362 11.42 4.21 10.01
CA GLY A 362 10.70 4.86 8.92
C GLY A 362 9.51 4.01 8.42
N GLY A 363 8.52 4.66 7.80
CA GLY A 363 7.36 4.03 7.19
C GLY A 363 6.03 4.50 7.78
N VAL A 364 5.01 4.61 6.94
CA VAL A 364 3.66 5.05 7.30
C VAL A 364 2.67 3.91 7.13
N SER A 365 1.81 3.67 8.14
CA SER A 365 0.75 2.67 8.07
C SER A 365 -0.53 3.32 7.56
N GLY A 366 -0.91 3.04 6.29
CA GLY A 366 -2.03 3.73 5.63
C GLY A 366 -2.90 2.87 4.70
N LEU A 367 -2.62 1.58 4.55
CA LEU A 367 -3.28 0.70 3.57
C LEU A 367 -4.81 0.74 3.64
N GLN A 368 -5.39 0.69 4.83
CA GLN A 368 -6.85 0.67 5.03
C GLN A 368 -7.52 2.02 4.73
N VAL A 369 -6.80 3.12 4.87
CA VAL A 369 -7.43 4.46 4.82
C VAL A 369 -7.03 5.28 3.60
N GLY A 370 -6.00 4.87 2.86
CA GLY A 370 -5.40 5.64 1.78
C GLY A 370 -6.40 6.10 0.71
N PHE A 371 -7.29 5.21 0.26
CA PHE A 371 -8.31 5.57 -0.72
C PHE A 371 -9.31 6.62 -0.18
N ALA A 372 -9.82 6.43 1.04
CA ALA A 372 -10.78 7.36 1.65
C ALA A 372 -10.15 8.73 1.93
N VAL A 373 -8.90 8.76 2.40
CA VAL A 373 -8.13 9.99 2.61
C VAL A 373 -7.98 10.76 1.29
N LEU A 374 -7.55 10.08 0.24
CA LEU A 374 -7.36 10.73 -1.07
C LEU A 374 -8.67 11.11 -1.74
N ALA A 375 -9.76 10.37 -1.53
CA ALA A 375 -11.08 10.78 -2.01
C ALA A 375 -11.55 12.06 -1.32
N HIS A 376 -11.25 12.23 -0.03
CA HIS A 376 -11.50 13.47 0.69
C HIS A 376 -10.64 14.62 0.15
N GLU A 377 -9.32 14.43 0.01
CA GLU A 377 -8.37 15.44 -0.48
C GLU A 377 -8.64 15.85 -1.94
N ALA A 378 -8.95 14.89 -2.81
CA ALA A 378 -9.33 15.13 -4.20
C ALA A 378 -10.61 15.97 -4.29
N ARG A 379 -11.61 15.67 -3.48
CA ARG A 379 -12.86 16.43 -3.42
C ARG A 379 -12.62 17.89 -3.00
N LEU A 380 -11.75 18.14 -2.03
CA LEU A 380 -11.40 19.50 -1.60
C LEU A 380 -10.73 20.31 -2.74
N ARG A 381 -10.07 19.64 -3.66
CA ARG A 381 -9.40 20.23 -4.85
C ARG A 381 -10.28 20.21 -6.12
N GLY A 382 -11.52 19.73 -6.04
CA GLY A 382 -12.39 19.60 -7.21
C GLY A 382 -11.93 18.55 -8.21
N ILE A 383 -11.10 17.58 -7.79
CA ILE A 383 -10.63 16.46 -8.62
C ILE A 383 -11.71 15.37 -8.59
N PRO A 384 -12.21 14.92 -9.76
CA PRO A 384 -13.26 13.91 -9.82
C PRO A 384 -12.78 12.53 -9.37
N LEU A 385 -13.68 11.75 -8.75
CA LEU A 385 -13.41 10.42 -8.20
C LEU A 385 -12.92 9.43 -9.27
N GLU A 386 -13.35 9.60 -10.52
CA GLU A 386 -12.90 8.82 -11.68
C GLU A 386 -11.39 8.92 -11.89
N ARG A 387 -10.83 10.11 -11.71
CA ARG A 387 -9.37 10.29 -11.82
C ARG A 387 -8.62 9.60 -10.69
N LEU A 388 -9.12 9.73 -9.46
CA LEU A 388 -8.54 9.03 -8.31
C LEU A 388 -8.58 7.52 -8.51
N SER A 389 -9.75 6.98 -8.90
CA SER A 389 -9.88 5.55 -9.19
C SER A 389 -8.91 5.09 -10.28
N ARG A 390 -8.69 5.90 -11.32
CA ARG A 390 -7.69 5.59 -12.34
C ARG A 390 -6.29 5.48 -11.74
N TRP A 391 -5.87 6.46 -10.93
CA TRP A 391 -4.52 6.49 -10.35
C TRP A 391 -4.26 5.33 -9.39
N MET A 392 -5.27 4.90 -8.62
CA MET A 392 -5.10 3.87 -7.57
C MET A 392 -5.52 2.46 -8.01
N SER A 393 -6.18 2.32 -9.17
CA SER A 393 -6.67 1.02 -9.62
C SER A 393 -6.19 0.68 -11.02
N THR A 394 -6.54 1.49 -12.02
CA THR A 394 -6.24 1.16 -13.43
C THR A 394 -4.76 1.33 -13.74
N SER A 395 -4.16 2.48 -13.36
CA SER A 395 -2.75 2.78 -13.66
C SER A 395 -1.80 1.80 -12.95
N THR A 396 -2.09 1.45 -11.69
CA THR A 396 -1.31 0.47 -10.93
C THR A 396 -1.44 -0.95 -11.50
N ALA A 397 -2.66 -1.36 -11.92
CA ALA A 397 -2.86 -2.64 -12.57
C ALA A 397 -2.11 -2.73 -13.92
N ASP A 398 -2.16 -1.65 -14.72
CA ASP A 398 -1.47 -1.57 -16.01
C ASP A 398 0.06 -1.58 -15.85
N LEU A 399 0.61 -0.95 -14.80
CA LEU A 399 2.04 -0.95 -14.46
C LEU A 399 2.59 -2.37 -14.36
N VAL A 400 1.84 -3.27 -13.73
CA VAL A 400 2.22 -4.67 -13.48
C VAL A 400 1.57 -5.67 -14.44
N GLY A 401 0.91 -5.20 -15.50
CA GLY A 401 0.33 -6.05 -16.55
C GLY A 401 -0.94 -6.81 -16.16
N LEU A 402 -1.59 -6.46 -15.06
CA LEU A 402 -2.82 -7.10 -14.59
C LEU A 402 -4.05 -6.60 -15.35
N SER A 403 -4.17 -6.95 -16.63
CA SER A 403 -5.18 -6.43 -17.55
C SER A 403 -6.64 -6.68 -17.15
N ARG A 404 -6.91 -7.64 -16.26
CA ARG A 404 -8.27 -7.93 -15.77
C ARG A 404 -8.61 -7.26 -14.46
N LYS A 405 -7.65 -6.56 -13.81
CA LYS A 405 -7.83 -5.86 -12.54
C LYS A 405 -7.87 -4.34 -12.71
N GLY A 406 -8.32 -3.62 -11.71
CA GLY A 406 -8.36 -2.17 -11.71
C GLY A 406 -9.34 -1.54 -12.70
N ARG A 407 -10.34 -2.30 -13.18
CA ARG A 407 -11.35 -1.84 -14.16
C ARG A 407 -12.67 -2.56 -14.03
N ILE A 408 -13.77 -1.87 -14.38
CA ILE A 408 -15.10 -2.48 -14.52
C ILE A 408 -15.40 -2.63 -16.01
N ALA A 409 -15.24 -3.86 -16.50
CA ALA A 409 -15.47 -4.21 -17.90
C ALA A 409 -15.88 -5.68 -18.00
N VAL A 410 -16.57 -6.05 -19.06
CA VAL A 410 -16.89 -7.46 -19.34
C VAL A 410 -15.61 -8.27 -19.49
N GLY A 411 -15.50 -9.37 -18.76
CA GLY A 411 -14.33 -10.23 -18.69
C GLY A 411 -13.28 -9.85 -17.61
N ALA A 412 -13.41 -8.65 -17.02
CA ALA A 412 -12.58 -8.28 -15.87
C ALA A 412 -12.95 -9.09 -14.61
N ASP A 413 -12.02 -9.23 -13.70
CA ASP A 413 -12.29 -9.81 -12.39
C ASP A 413 -13.33 -8.93 -11.66
N ALA A 414 -14.28 -9.54 -10.97
CA ALA A 414 -15.31 -8.82 -10.21
C ALA A 414 -14.73 -8.31 -8.86
N ASP A 415 -13.71 -7.46 -8.97
CA ASP A 415 -13.01 -6.81 -7.88
C ASP A 415 -13.47 -5.35 -7.81
N LEU A 416 -14.24 -5.03 -6.76
CA LEU A 416 -14.94 -3.75 -6.67
C LEU A 416 -14.84 -3.17 -5.26
N ALA A 417 -14.82 -1.83 -5.18
CA ALA A 417 -14.99 -1.09 -3.95
C ALA A 417 -16.25 -0.22 -4.03
N VAL A 418 -17.00 -0.19 -2.94
CA VAL A 418 -18.16 0.69 -2.79
C VAL A 418 -17.78 1.81 -1.84
N TYR A 419 -17.68 3.02 -2.37
CA TYR A 419 -17.33 4.21 -1.62
C TYR A 419 -18.56 5.10 -1.44
N ASP A 420 -18.88 5.46 -0.18
CA ASP A 420 -20.00 6.35 0.12
C ASP A 420 -19.48 7.68 0.71
N PRO A 421 -19.54 8.78 -0.05
CA PRO A 421 -19.11 10.11 0.41
C PRO A 421 -20.05 10.72 1.48
N ALA A 422 -21.24 10.15 1.70
CA ALA A 422 -22.19 10.62 2.70
C ALA A 422 -21.92 10.02 4.09
N VAL A 423 -21.10 8.97 4.18
CA VAL A 423 -20.75 8.31 5.44
C VAL A 423 -19.42 8.83 5.96
N GLU A 424 -19.43 9.55 7.07
CA GLU A 424 -18.20 10.07 7.69
C GLU A 424 -17.31 8.92 8.22
N LEU A 425 -16.01 9.07 8.05
CA LEU A 425 -15.00 8.22 8.66
C LEU A 425 -14.18 9.01 9.68
N HIS A 426 -14.19 8.56 10.92
CA HIS A 426 -13.22 8.99 11.94
C HIS A 426 -12.14 7.91 12.03
N VAL A 427 -10.91 8.27 11.69
CA VAL A 427 -9.77 7.34 11.73
C VAL A 427 -9.28 7.22 13.17
N GLU A 428 -9.35 6.03 13.72
CA GLU A 428 -8.81 5.67 15.03
C GLU A 428 -7.79 4.55 14.83
N ALA A 429 -6.49 4.83 14.99
CA ALA A 429 -5.42 3.87 14.71
C ALA A 429 -5.62 2.53 15.45
N ALA A 430 -6.13 2.57 16.68
CA ALA A 430 -6.44 1.38 17.48
C ALA A 430 -7.54 0.47 16.89
N ARG A 431 -8.33 0.98 15.93
CA ARG A 431 -9.42 0.23 15.27
C ARG A 431 -9.08 -0.21 13.85
N LEU A 432 -7.94 0.23 13.33
CA LEU A 432 -7.47 -0.23 12.03
C LEU A 432 -7.04 -1.70 12.10
N ALA A 433 -7.19 -2.41 10.99
CA ALA A 433 -6.98 -3.85 10.95
C ALA A 433 -5.52 -4.28 10.78
N HIS A 434 -4.64 -3.34 10.44
CA HIS A 434 -3.20 -3.63 10.42
C HIS A 434 -2.68 -3.92 11.83
N ARG A 435 -1.58 -4.65 11.94
CA ARG A 435 -1.15 -5.29 13.20
C ARG A 435 -0.83 -4.30 14.32
N ASN A 436 -0.10 -3.25 14.04
CA ASN A 436 0.38 -2.32 15.06
C ASN A 436 -0.48 -1.05 15.08
N PRO A 437 -1.10 -0.67 16.21
CA PRO A 437 -2.10 0.40 16.30
C PRO A 437 -1.45 1.79 16.30
N ILE A 438 -0.63 2.08 15.28
CA ILE A 438 0.01 3.38 15.09
C ILE A 438 -0.09 3.79 13.61
N SER A 439 -0.53 5.03 13.36
CA SER A 439 -0.72 5.55 12.01
C SER A 439 -0.64 7.08 12.00
N ALA A 440 -0.01 7.64 10.97
CA ALA A 440 0.00 9.09 10.73
C ALA A 440 -1.41 9.67 10.46
N TYR A 441 -2.36 8.82 10.11
CA TYR A 441 -3.74 9.21 9.80
C TYR A 441 -4.67 9.23 11.03
N ASP A 442 -4.17 8.88 12.22
CA ASP A 442 -4.96 8.87 13.46
C ASP A 442 -5.61 10.23 13.74
N GLY A 443 -6.86 10.20 14.17
CA GLY A 443 -7.64 11.40 14.48
C GLY A 443 -8.24 12.14 13.27
N LEU A 444 -7.93 11.75 12.02
CA LEU A 444 -8.53 12.38 10.85
C LEU A 444 -10.04 12.14 10.78
N ARG A 445 -10.75 13.17 10.34
CA ARG A 445 -12.19 13.11 10.03
C ARG A 445 -12.38 13.32 8.54
N LEU A 446 -12.86 12.30 7.86
CA LEU A 446 -12.99 12.25 6.42
C LEU A 446 -14.47 12.22 6.03
N ALA A 447 -14.84 12.98 5.03
CA ALA A 447 -16.14 12.81 4.39
C ALA A 447 -16.01 11.70 3.35
N GLY A 448 -16.63 10.57 3.66
CA GLY A 448 -16.63 9.38 2.81
C GLY A 448 -15.76 8.24 3.35
N ARG A 449 -16.24 7.03 3.12
CA ARG A 449 -15.51 5.79 3.42
C ARG A 449 -15.87 4.67 2.45
N VAL A 450 -15.02 3.66 2.37
CA VAL A 450 -15.39 2.38 1.76
C VAL A 450 -16.38 1.68 2.70
N VAL A 451 -17.54 1.30 2.18
CA VAL A 451 -18.62 0.66 2.94
C VAL A 451 -18.74 -0.81 2.65
N SER A 452 -18.28 -1.27 1.50
CA SER A 452 -18.13 -2.70 1.18
C SER A 452 -17.08 -2.89 0.08
N THR A 453 -16.54 -4.10 0.04
CA THR A 453 -15.57 -4.53 -0.98
C THR A 453 -15.99 -5.89 -1.53
N VAL A 454 -15.81 -6.07 -2.82
CA VAL A 454 -16.08 -7.34 -3.51
C VAL A 454 -14.77 -7.85 -4.09
N VAL A 455 -14.42 -9.08 -3.76
CA VAL A 455 -13.22 -9.77 -4.27
C VAL A 455 -13.67 -10.95 -5.09
N ARG A 456 -13.43 -10.92 -6.39
CA ARG A 456 -13.88 -11.94 -7.36
C ARG A 456 -15.34 -12.36 -7.18
N GLY A 457 -16.22 -11.36 -7.08
CA GLY A 457 -17.68 -11.58 -6.97
C GLY A 457 -18.16 -12.01 -5.58
N GLU A 458 -17.28 -12.09 -4.59
CA GLU A 458 -17.63 -12.39 -3.21
C GLU A 458 -17.64 -11.10 -2.38
N LEU A 459 -18.79 -10.81 -1.76
CA LEU A 459 -18.94 -9.66 -0.88
C LEU A 459 -18.20 -9.93 0.43
N VAL A 460 -17.31 -9.01 0.78
CA VAL A 460 -16.59 -9.04 2.06
C VAL A 460 -17.38 -8.24 3.07
N ASP A 461 -17.89 -8.93 4.08
CA ASP A 461 -18.48 -8.29 5.24
C ASP A 461 -17.37 -7.72 6.12
N VAL A 462 -17.38 -6.39 6.30
CA VAL A 462 -16.37 -5.66 7.07
C VAL A 462 -16.34 -6.08 8.55
N ASP A 463 -17.45 -6.61 9.07
CA ASP A 463 -17.57 -7.08 10.44
C ASP A 463 -17.15 -8.57 10.59
N GLN A 464 -16.98 -9.29 9.48
CA GLN A 464 -16.70 -10.73 9.43
C GLN A 464 -15.52 -11.08 8.50
N VAL A 465 -14.48 -10.26 8.44
CA VAL A 465 -13.30 -10.52 7.58
C VAL A 465 -12.47 -11.69 8.11
N TYR A 466 -13.09 -12.88 8.18
CA TYR A 466 -12.39 -14.13 8.49
C TYR A 466 -12.22 -15.02 7.26
N HIS A 467 -12.82 -14.63 6.12
CA HIS A 467 -12.77 -15.41 4.90
C HIS A 467 -11.53 -15.05 4.08
N ARG A 468 -10.88 -16.08 3.59
CA ARG A 468 -9.64 -16.01 2.82
C ARG A 468 -9.97 -16.09 1.34
N HIS A 469 -10.42 -14.95 0.78
CA HIS A 469 -10.84 -14.83 -0.62
C HIS A 469 -9.66 -14.74 -1.59
N GLY A 470 -8.49 -14.31 -1.07
CA GLY A 470 -7.32 -13.97 -1.88
C GLY A 470 -6.57 -15.18 -2.43
N ARG A 471 -5.88 -14.95 -3.53
CA ARG A 471 -4.98 -15.91 -4.18
C ARG A 471 -3.60 -15.28 -4.35
N GLN A 472 -2.59 -16.12 -4.38
CA GLN A 472 -1.29 -15.70 -4.86
C GLN A 472 -1.35 -15.51 -6.37
N LEU A 473 -0.83 -14.38 -6.83
CA LEU A 473 -0.75 -14.03 -8.24
C LEU A 473 0.66 -14.25 -8.75
N GLU A 474 0.74 -14.63 -10.01
CA GLU A 474 1.95 -14.61 -10.79
C GLU A 474 1.81 -13.56 -11.89
N ARG A 475 2.94 -13.01 -12.31
CA ARG A 475 2.99 -12.11 -13.46
C ARG A 475 2.33 -12.80 -14.66
N PRO A 476 1.45 -12.10 -15.40
CA PRO A 476 0.90 -12.64 -16.64
C PRO A 476 2.03 -13.00 -17.62
N SER A 477 1.88 -14.15 -18.28
CA SER A 477 2.78 -14.51 -19.40
C SER A 477 2.61 -13.47 -20.51
N SER A 478 3.70 -12.94 -21.01
CA SER A 478 3.74 -12.01 -22.15
C SER A 478 3.26 -12.68 -23.45
#